data_3fed9f8cd4fd1aef06dc5261b562bf44
#
_entry.id   3fed9f8cd4fd1aef06dc5261b562bf44
#
_cell.length_a   1.000
_cell.length_b   1.000
_cell.length_c   1.000
_cell.angle_alpha   90.00
_cell.angle_beta   90.00
_cell.angle_gamma   90.00
#
_symmetry.space_group_name_H-M   'P 1'
#
loop_
_entity.id
_entity.type
_entity.pdbx_description
1 polymer ?
#
loop_
_entity_poly.entity_id
_entity_poly.type
_entity_poly.pdbx_seq_one_letter_code
_entity_poly.pdbx_strand_id
1 'polypeptide(L)'
;MSVSIYYEAERKHKLNDEEKAEVSAIVERYCAKYPFEEKYEDFCLYSEPFDSEETVLQGSTALPAGSDIVYDILCYWLECLTELTRYLQGCQWHVNIDDMDLTWDEDSGWLPDI
;
A
#
# COMPACT_ATOMS: atom_id res chain seq x y z
N MET A 1 7.66 15.95 -11.92
CA MET A 1 7.10 15.75 -10.57
C MET A 1 6.66 14.31 -10.43
N SER A 2 6.95 13.71 -9.30
CA SER A 2 6.49 12.36 -9.01
C SER A 2 5.26 12.41 -8.12
N VAL A 3 4.42 11.40 -8.25
CA VAL A 3 3.25 11.19 -7.40
C VAL A 3 3.51 9.92 -6.60
N SER A 4 3.22 9.94 -5.31
CA SER A 4 3.47 8.77 -4.47
C SER A 4 2.23 8.38 -3.68
N ILE A 5 2.08 7.06 -3.51
CA ILE A 5 1.09 6.51 -2.59
C ILE A 5 1.79 6.32 -1.26
N TYR A 6 1.18 6.81 -0.18
CA TYR A 6 1.66 6.61 1.18
C TYR A 6 0.65 5.76 1.92
N TYR A 7 1.11 4.79 2.68
CA TYR A 7 0.23 3.89 3.39
C TYR A 7 0.83 3.51 4.74
N GLU A 8 -0.04 3.40 5.74
CA GLU A 8 0.36 2.94 7.07
C GLU A 8 -0.78 2.23 7.77
N ALA A 9 -0.45 1.35 8.68
CA ALA A 9 -1.40 0.63 9.51
C ALA A 9 -0.97 0.72 10.96
N GLU A 10 -1.94 0.94 11.85
CA GLU A 10 -1.70 1.09 13.28
C GLU A 10 -2.54 0.11 14.08
N ARG A 11 -1.99 -0.42 15.14
CA ARG A 11 -2.71 -1.21 16.15
C ARG A 11 -1.84 -1.32 17.40
N LYS A 12 -2.43 -1.77 18.50
CA LYS A 12 -1.70 -1.85 19.78
C LYS A 12 -0.61 -2.92 19.80
N HIS A 13 -0.80 -4.00 19.05
CA HIS A 13 0.14 -5.13 19.03
C HIS A 13 0.94 -5.16 17.74
N LYS A 14 2.24 -5.40 17.87
CA LYS A 14 3.10 -5.56 16.69
C LYS A 14 2.67 -6.78 15.89
N LEU A 15 3.03 -6.78 14.61
CA LEU A 15 2.81 -7.95 13.77
C LEU A 15 3.64 -9.13 14.28
N ASN A 16 3.03 -10.31 14.33
CA ASN A 16 3.78 -11.51 14.66
C ASN A 16 4.49 -12.04 13.42
N ASP A 17 5.31 -13.09 13.58
CA ASP A 17 6.12 -13.62 12.48
C ASP A 17 5.25 -14.14 11.33
N GLU A 18 4.14 -14.79 11.65
CA GLU A 18 3.21 -15.29 10.64
C GLU A 18 2.60 -14.15 9.83
N GLU A 19 2.19 -13.09 10.52
CA GLU A 19 1.63 -11.90 9.85
C GLU A 19 2.66 -11.23 8.96
N LYS A 20 3.89 -11.08 9.44
CA LYS A 20 4.98 -10.50 8.64
C LYS A 20 5.25 -11.34 7.40
N ALA A 21 5.24 -12.65 7.53
CA ALA A 21 5.48 -13.54 6.40
C ALA A 21 4.36 -13.43 5.37
N GLU A 22 3.11 -13.34 5.81
CA GLU A 22 1.98 -13.22 4.88
C GLU A 22 1.98 -11.86 4.18
N VAL A 23 2.28 -10.78 4.90
CA VAL A 23 2.39 -9.45 4.30
C VAL A 23 3.46 -9.47 3.21
N SER A 24 4.63 -10.05 3.51
CA SER A 24 5.71 -10.15 2.51
C SER A 24 5.28 -10.98 1.31
N ALA A 25 4.57 -12.08 1.54
CA ALA A 25 4.10 -12.95 0.46
C ALA A 25 3.12 -12.22 -0.47
N ILE A 26 2.21 -11.45 0.10
CA ILE A 26 1.24 -10.66 -0.68
C ILE A 26 1.98 -9.63 -1.55
N VAL A 27 2.89 -8.87 -0.94
CA VAL A 27 3.65 -7.85 -1.65
C VAL A 27 4.49 -8.46 -2.76
N GLU A 28 5.21 -9.55 -2.45
CA GLU A 28 6.06 -10.22 -3.45
C GLU A 28 5.25 -10.74 -4.62
N ARG A 29 4.04 -11.25 -4.36
CA ARG A 29 3.18 -11.76 -5.42
C ARG A 29 2.77 -10.65 -6.38
N TYR A 30 2.39 -9.47 -5.87
CA TYR A 30 2.04 -8.34 -6.71
C TYR A 30 3.24 -7.79 -7.46
N CYS A 31 4.39 -7.73 -6.83
CA CYS A 31 5.61 -7.27 -7.50
C CYS A 31 6.02 -8.23 -8.61
N ALA A 32 5.90 -9.53 -8.39
CA ALA A 32 6.26 -10.55 -9.38
C ALA A 32 5.32 -10.56 -10.58
N LYS A 33 4.05 -10.23 -10.37
CA LYS A 33 3.02 -10.26 -11.43
C LYS A 33 2.74 -8.89 -12.03
N TYR A 34 3.53 -7.89 -11.70
CA TYR A 34 3.36 -6.53 -12.20
C TYR A 34 3.26 -6.55 -13.73
N PRO A 35 2.14 -6.12 -14.32
CA PRO A 35 1.89 -6.33 -15.75
C PRO A 35 2.30 -5.17 -16.66
N PHE A 36 2.75 -4.06 -16.09
CA PHE A 36 3.04 -2.86 -16.86
C PHE A 36 4.52 -2.76 -17.19
N GLU A 37 4.86 -2.11 -18.32
CA GLU A 37 6.24 -1.89 -18.69
C GLU A 37 6.87 -0.73 -17.92
N GLU A 38 6.07 0.28 -17.58
CA GLU A 38 6.58 1.41 -16.82
C GLU A 38 6.49 1.14 -15.33
N LYS A 39 7.54 1.48 -14.62
CA LYS A 39 7.58 1.33 -13.17
C LYS A 39 8.62 2.27 -12.58
N TYR A 40 8.22 3.07 -11.60
CA TYR A 40 9.16 3.89 -10.83
C TYR A 40 9.72 3.11 -9.65
N GLU A 41 8.83 2.48 -8.89
CA GLU A 41 9.20 1.71 -7.72
C GLU A 41 8.28 0.51 -7.58
N ASP A 42 8.80 -0.53 -6.94
CA ASP A 42 7.96 -1.62 -6.45
C ASP A 42 7.21 -1.15 -5.21
N PHE A 43 6.24 -1.93 -4.77
CA PHE A 43 5.54 -1.67 -3.52
C PHE A 43 6.56 -1.82 -2.39
N CYS A 44 6.87 -0.71 -1.71
CA CYS A 44 7.92 -0.66 -0.70
C CYS A 44 7.33 -0.58 0.70
N LEU A 45 7.89 -1.38 1.60
CA LEU A 45 7.56 -1.30 3.02
C LEU A 45 8.81 -0.84 3.78
N TYR A 46 8.62 0.08 4.71
CA TYR A 46 9.73 0.57 5.54
C TYR A 46 10.03 -0.43 6.65
N SER A 47 11.28 -0.39 7.10
CA SER A 47 11.73 -1.22 8.22
C SER A 47 11.51 -0.48 9.54
N GLU A 48 11.36 -1.25 10.63
CA GLU A 48 11.30 -0.65 11.95
C GLU A 48 12.63 0.02 12.31
N PRO A 49 12.64 1.08 13.14
CA PRO A 49 11.47 1.61 13.86
C PRO A 49 10.62 2.53 13.00
N PHE A 50 9.34 2.60 13.32
CA PHE A 50 8.40 3.49 12.65
C PHE A 50 8.25 4.79 13.44
N ASP A 51 7.54 5.77 12.86
CA ASP A 51 7.35 7.08 13.49
C ASP A 51 6.53 7.02 14.77
N SER A 52 5.66 6.05 14.91
CA SER A 52 4.80 5.87 16.06
C SER A 52 4.93 4.45 16.61
N GLU A 53 4.79 4.29 17.92
CA GLU A 53 4.84 2.97 18.54
C GLU A 53 3.66 2.09 18.11
N GLU A 54 2.56 2.67 17.70
CA GLU A 54 1.38 1.95 17.27
C GLU A 54 1.44 1.56 15.79
N THR A 55 2.34 2.15 15.02
CA THR A 55 2.51 1.82 13.62
C THR A 55 3.11 0.43 13.49
N VAL A 56 2.42 -0.45 12.77
CA VAL A 56 2.88 -1.82 12.57
C VAL A 56 3.27 -2.09 11.12
N LEU A 57 2.89 -1.19 10.21
CA LEU A 57 3.25 -1.28 8.80
C LEU A 57 3.23 0.13 8.23
N GLN A 58 4.23 0.46 7.41
CA GLN A 58 4.34 1.77 6.79
C GLN A 58 5.16 1.66 5.52
N GLY A 59 4.81 2.43 4.51
CA GLY A 59 5.56 2.42 3.27
C GLY A 59 5.08 3.47 2.29
N SER A 60 5.71 3.47 1.12
CA SER A 60 5.31 4.34 0.02
C SER A 60 5.75 3.75 -1.31
N THR A 61 5.07 4.15 -2.37
CA THR A 61 5.41 3.74 -3.73
C THR A 61 5.27 4.92 -4.66
N ALA A 62 6.34 5.29 -5.36
CA ALA A 62 6.31 6.36 -6.34
C ALA A 62 5.69 5.86 -7.65
N LEU A 63 4.88 6.71 -8.26
CA LEU A 63 4.21 6.41 -9.52
C LEU A 63 4.82 7.25 -10.64
N PRO A 64 4.81 6.75 -11.90
CA PRO A 64 5.33 7.52 -13.03
C PRO A 64 4.34 8.61 -13.45
N ALA A 65 4.41 9.75 -12.76
CA ALA A 65 3.55 10.90 -13.05
C ALA A 65 3.73 11.33 -14.51
N GLY A 66 2.62 11.63 -15.17
CA GLY A 66 2.66 12.03 -16.58
C GLY A 66 2.56 10.85 -17.56
N SER A 67 2.61 9.62 -17.05
CA SER A 67 2.40 8.44 -17.88
C SER A 67 0.92 8.29 -18.20
N ASP A 68 0.62 7.79 -19.40
CA ASP A 68 -0.76 7.53 -19.81
C ASP A 68 -1.41 6.43 -18.98
N ILE A 69 -0.59 5.58 -18.34
CA ILE A 69 -1.11 4.45 -17.56
C ILE A 69 -0.95 4.62 -16.05
N VAL A 70 -0.67 5.85 -15.59
CA VAL A 70 -0.46 6.09 -14.15
C VAL A 70 -1.69 5.67 -13.33
N TYR A 71 -2.88 5.90 -13.86
CA TYR A 71 -4.11 5.50 -13.18
C TYR A 71 -4.22 3.97 -13.04
N ASP A 72 -3.86 3.25 -14.10
CA ASP A 72 -3.88 1.79 -14.08
C ASP A 72 -2.87 1.24 -13.08
N ILE A 73 -1.69 1.85 -13.02
CA ILE A 73 -0.65 1.47 -12.06
C ILE A 73 -1.13 1.74 -10.63
N LEU A 74 -1.74 2.89 -10.41
CA LEU A 74 -2.33 3.23 -9.12
C LEU A 74 -3.35 2.17 -8.69
N CYS A 75 -4.28 1.82 -9.57
CA CYS A 75 -5.30 0.82 -9.26
C CYS A 75 -4.68 -0.54 -8.93
N TYR A 76 -3.62 -0.91 -9.62
CA TYR A 76 -2.92 -2.17 -9.36
C TYR A 76 -2.37 -2.21 -7.92
N TRP A 77 -1.66 -1.15 -7.51
CA TRP A 77 -1.11 -1.09 -6.16
C TRP A 77 -2.19 -0.95 -5.09
N LEU A 78 -3.31 -0.29 -5.43
CA LEU A 78 -4.45 -0.23 -4.49
C LEU A 78 -5.09 -1.60 -4.29
N GLU A 79 -5.06 -2.48 -5.29
CA GLU A 79 -5.49 -3.86 -5.10
C GLU A 79 -4.60 -4.59 -4.10
N CYS A 80 -3.29 -4.36 -4.18
CA CYS A 80 -2.34 -4.91 -3.22
C CYS A 80 -2.67 -4.43 -1.81
N LEU A 81 -2.87 -3.12 -1.66
CA LEU A 81 -3.24 -2.52 -0.37
C LEU A 81 -4.56 -3.06 0.15
N THR A 82 -5.53 -3.27 -0.74
CA THR A 82 -6.83 -3.83 -0.37
C THR A 82 -6.66 -5.23 0.22
N GLU A 83 -5.84 -6.05 -0.41
CA GLU A 83 -5.60 -7.40 0.09
C GLU A 83 -4.90 -7.38 1.44
N LEU A 84 -3.91 -6.50 1.62
CA LEU A 84 -3.22 -6.32 2.90
C LEU A 84 -4.21 -5.86 3.98
N THR A 85 -5.07 -4.90 3.65
CA THR A 85 -6.05 -4.37 4.60
C THR A 85 -7.04 -5.44 5.04
N ARG A 86 -7.48 -6.27 4.11
CA ARG A 86 -8.39 -7.37 4.42
C ARG A 86 -7.74 -8.45 5.27
N TYR A 87 -6.44 -8.66 5.07
CA TYR A 87 -5.70 -9.60 5.91
C TYR A 87 -5.50 -9.06 7.31
N LEU A 88 -5.19 -7.76 7.44
CA LEU A 88 -4.93 -7.11 8.73
C LEU A 88 -6.13 -6.24 9.15
N GLN A 89 -7.30 -6.84 9.26
CA GLN A 89 -8.53 -6.12 9.56
C GLN A 89 -8.55 -5.43 10.92
N GLY A 90 -7.75 -5.90 11.86
CA GLY A 90 -7.68 -5.30 13.19
C GLY A 90 -6.89 -4.00 13.25
N CYS A 91 -6.29 -3.58 12.15
CA CYS A 91 -5.49 -2.36 12.10
C CYS A 91 -6.33 -1.17 11.64
N GLN A 92 -5.93 0.01 12.08
CA GLN A 92 -6.45 1.26 11.54
C GLN A 92 -5.54 1.68 10.38
N TRP A 93 -6.11 1.81 9.20
CA TRP A 93 -5.35 2.08 7.99
C TRP A 93 -5.52 3.51 7.51
N HIS A 94 -4.41 4.07 7.00
CA HIS A 94 -4.40 5.38 6.36
C HIS A 94 -3.67 5.24 5.04
N VAL A 95 -4.33 5.61 3.94
CA VAL A 95 -3.74 5.58 2.62
C VAL A 95 -4.02 6.92 1.96
N ASN A 96 -2.98 7.53 1.40
CA ASN A 96 -3.14 8.81 0.72
C ASN A 96 -2.21 8.90 -0.48
N ILE A 97 -2.59 9.74 -1.44
CA ILE A 97 -1.76 10.09 -2.59
C ILE A 97 -1.39 11.54 -2.41
N ASP A 98 -0.11 11.81 -2.16
CA ASP A 98 0.39 13.14 -1.81
C ASP A 98 -0.45 13.70 -0.66
N ASP A 99 -1.26 14.74 -0.89
CA ASP A 99 -2.05 15.38 0.16
C ASP A 99 -3.51 14.90 0.21
N MET A 100 -3.86 13.90 -0.60
CA MET A 100 -5.25 13.46 -0.76
C MET A 100 -5.48 12.11 -0.10
N ASP A 101 -6.33 12.08 0.94
CA ASP A 101 -6.68 10.83 1.60
C ASP A 101 -7.62 10.01 0.72
N LEU A 102 -7.38 8.70 0.67
CA LEU A 102 -8.24 7.79 -0.06
C LEU A 102 -9.32 7.22 0.85
N THR A 103 -10.38 6.74 0.23
CA THR A 103 -11.54 6.20 0.93
C THR A 103 -11.56 4.68 0.85
N TRP A 104 -11.86 4.04 1.99
CA TRP A 104 -12.06 2.59 2.04
C TRP A 104 -13.52 2.26 1.80
N ASP A 105 -13.76 1.33 0.86
CA ASP A 105 -15.09 0.80 0.58
C ASP A 105 -15.09 -0.70 0.89
N GLU A 106 -16.07 -1.17 1.65
CA GLU A 106 -16.11 -2.57 2.09
C GLU A 106 -16.18 -3.56 0.91
N ASP A 107 -16.84 -3.17 -0.17
CA ASP A 107 -16.98 -4.05 -1.32
C ASP A 107 -15.83 -3.92 -2.31
N SER A 108 -15.34 -2.71 -2.52
CA SER A 108 -14.35 -2.41 -3.57
C SER A 108 -12.92 -2.22 -3.07
N GLY A 109 -12.74 -2.03 -1.77
CA GLY A 109 -11.43 -1.77 -1.19
C GLY A 109 -11.06 -0.28 -1.25
N TRP A 110 -9.77 -0.01 -1.42
CA TRP A 110 -9.31 1.38 -1.52
C TRP A 110 -9.69 1.97 -2.87
N LEU A 111 -10.37 3.11 -2.82
CA LEU A 111 -10.85 3.79 -4.02
C LEU A 111 -9.94 4.96 -4.39
N PRO A 112 -9.51 5.04 -5.66
CA PRO A 112 -8.76 6.20 -6.11
C PRO A 112 -9.70 7.39 -6.22
N ASP A 113 -9.43 8.42 -5.44
CA ASP A 113 -10.25 9.63 -5.42
C ASP A 113 -9.64 10.65 -6.36
N ILE A 114 -9.90 10.44 -7.65
CA ILE A 114 -9.38 11.32 -8.70
C ILE A 114 -10.51 11.83 -9.54
#